data_f9c6f1c6ef41bd78d5cfffd8c6109b08
#
_entry.id   f9c6f1c6ef41bd78d5cfffd8c6109b08
#
_cell.length_a   1.000
_cell.length_b   1.000
_cell.length_c   1.000
_cell.angle_alpha   90.00
_cell.angle_beta   90.00
_cell.angle_gamma   90.00
#
_symmetry.space_group_name_H-M   'P 1'
#
loop_
_entity.id
_entity.type
_entity.pdbx_description
1 polymer ?
#
loop_
_entity_poly.entity_id
_entity_poly.type
_entity_poly.pdbx_seq_one_letter_code
_entity_poly.pdbx_strand_id
1 'polypeptide(L)'
;TPTGNAIVAMKTAAGKDGAAATPTKQDDAILNITIYQDYMCPICGNFNKANAAIIEDRVKSGAANVEIHPIAILDPRSLGTNYSTRSANAAACVAVNSPNEFWAFDQYLYQFQPAENTTGNDDDTLKKLAGLAKVKNKSKIDTCIDKQTYKAWVAAATKDVINAKSLPNSDGVAFEGTPTVIVNGKQFK
;
A
#
# COMPACT_ATOMS: atom_id res chain seq x y z
N THR A 1 -14.42 5.99 3.11
CA THR A 1 -13.88 4.62 3.18
C THR A 1 -13.15 4.33 1.88
N PRO A 2 -11.97 3.68 1.91
CA PRO A 2 -11.35 3.16 0.69
C PRO A 2 -12.34 2.22 0.01
N THR A 3 -12.54 2.36 -1.29
CA THR A 3 -13.42 1.50 -2.06
C THR A 3 -12.70 0.17 -2.33
N GLY A 4 -13.30 -0.93 -1.86
CA GLY A 4 -12.67 -2.25 -1.94
C GLY A 4 -11.46 -2.40 -1.03
N ASN A 5 -10.61 -3.39 -1.30
CA ASN A 5 -9.42 -3.71 -0.51
C ASN A 5 -8.14 -3.08 -1.07
N ALA A 6 -8.26 -2.25 -2.09
CA ALA A 6 -7.15 -1.64 -2.80
C ALA A 6 -6.99 -0.15 -2.47
N ILE A 7 -5.75 0.28 -2.40
CA ILE A 7 -5.38 1.69 -2.36
C ILE A 7 -4.59 1.98 -3.64
N VAL A 8 -5.17 2.77 -4.52
CA VAL A 8 -4.50 3.14 -5.77
C VAL A 8 -3.41 4.16 -5.47
N ALA A 9 -2.18 3.76 -5.71
CA ALA A 9 -1.01 4.57 -5.39
C ALA A 9 -0.83 5.77 -6.33
N MET A 10 -1.18 5.60 -7.61
CA MET A 10 -1.02 6.66 -8.59
C MET A 10 -2.08 6.54 -9.69
N LYS A 11 -2.45 7.67 -10.27
CA LYS A 11 -3.34 7.74 -11.42
C LYS A 11 -2.55 8.10 -12.66
N THR A 12 -2.74 7.33 -13.72
CA THR A 12 -2.11 7.56 -15.02
C THR A 12 -2.67 8.75 -15.81
N ALA A 13 -3.53 9.56 -15.24
CA ALA A 13 -3.89 10.81 -15.89
C ALA A 13 -2.70 11.75 -15.82
N ALA A 14 -1.97 11.85 -16.92
CA ALA A 14 -0.88 12.77 -17.09
C ALA A 14 -1.23 14.16 -16.52
N GLY A 15 -0.49 14.59 -15.49
CA GLY A 15 -0.27 15.98 -15.18
C GLY A 15 -1.43 16.82 -14.68
N LYS A 16 -2.47 16.26 -14.05
CA LYS A 16 -3.44 17.08 -13.31
C LYS A 16 -3.23 16.90 -11.82
N ASP A 17 -2.50 17.84 -11.23
CA ASP A 17 -2.41 18.00 -9.78
C ASP A 17 -3.81 18.01 -9.17
N GLY A 18 -4.05 17.11 -8.23
CA GLY A 18 -5.27 17.11 -7.41
C GLY A 18 -6.33 16.07 -7.74
N ALA A 19 -6.10 15.13 -8.63
CA ALA A 19 -7.04 14.02 -8.84
C ALA A 19 -7.04 13.07 -7.63
N ALA A 20 -8.20 12.85 -7.02
CA ALA A 20 -8.37 11.87 -5.96
C ALA A 20 -7.97 10.46 -6.44
N ALA A 21 -7.35 9.68 -5.56
CA ALA A 21 -7.12 8.28 -5.82
C ALA A 21 -8.47 7.57 -5.98
N THR A 22 -8.76 7.11 -7.17
CA THR A 22 -9.94 6.28 -7.47
C THR A 22 -9.44 4.89 -7.81
N PRO A 23 -10.18 3.81 -7.46
CA PRO A 23 -9.84 2.47 -7.89
C PRO A 23 -9.60 2.46 -9.40
N THR A 24 -8.47 1.91 -9.81
CA THR A 24 -8.10 1.91 -11.22
C THR A 24 -8.86 0.79 -11.92
N LYS A 25 -9.66 1.14 -12.92
CA LYS A 25 -10.14 0.13 -13.86
C LYS A 25 -8.94 -0.37 -14.65
N GLN A 26 -8.80 -1.68 -14.77
CA GLN A 26 -7.78 -2.28 -15.62
C GLN A 26 -7.92 -1.77 -17.05
N ASP A 27 -6.81 -1.42 -17.66
CA ASP A 27 -6.72 -0.95 -19.04
C ASP A 27 -5.75 -1.87 -19.79
N ASP A 28 -6.26 -2.64 -20.74
CA ASP A 28 -5.47 -3.62 -21.49
C ASP A 28 -4.41 -2.97 -22.40
N ALA A 29 -4.47 -1.65 -22.59
CA ALA A 29 -3.49 -0.91 -23.38
C ALA A 29 -2.21 -0.57 -22.61
N ILE A 30 -2.20 -0.72 -21.28
CA ILE A 30 -1.06 -0.39 -20.41
C ILE A 30 -0.79 -1.51 -19.41
N LEU A 31 0.35 -1.44 -18.71
CA LEU A 31 0.65 -2.39 -17.64
C LEU A 31 -0.25 -2.13 -16.42
N ASN A 32 -0.96 -3.15 -15.97
CA ASN A 32 -1.69 -3.12 -14.72
C ASN A 32 -0.92 -3.91 -13.68
N ILE A 33 -0.39 -3.22 -12.68
CA ILE A 33 0.45 -3.80 -11.63
C ILE A 33 -0.35 -3.80 -10.34
N THR A 34 -0.61 -4.96 -9.75
CA THR A 34 -1.26 -5.12 -8.44
C THR A 34 -0.25 -5.71 -7.46
N ILE A 35 -0.08 -5.07 -6.30
CA ILE A 35 0.91 -5.46 -5.30
C ILE A 35 0.21 -5.68 -3.96
N TYR A 36 0.23 -6.92 -3.48
CA TYR A 36 -0.15 -7.28 -2.12
C TYR A 36 1.10 -7.26 -1.25
N GLN A 37 1.12 -6.42 -0.23
CA GLN A 37 2.33 -6.15 0.54
C GLN A 37 2.04 -5.95 2.03
N ASP A 38 3.04 -6.24 2.86
CA ASP A 38 3.04 -5.95 4.29
C ASP A 38 4.25 -5.06 4.62
N TYR A 39 4.01 -3.97 5.34
CA TYR A 39 5.07 -3.00 5.64
C TYR A 39 6.11 -3.50 6.67
N MET A 40 5.91 -4.67 7.26
CA MET A 40 6.92 -5.33 8.09
C MET A 40 7.69 -6.41 7.32
N CYS A 41 7.24 -6.82 6.14
CA CYS A 41 7.82 -7.92 5.37
C CYS A 41 9.16 -7.52 4.72
N PRO A 42 10.29 -8.16 5.08
CA PRO A 42 11.60 -7.82 4.54
C PRO A 42 11.69 -8.04 3.03
N ILE A 43 11.01 -9.08 2.51
CA ILE A 43 10.98 -9.38 1.08
C ILE A 43 10.22 -8.29 0.33
N CYS A 44 9.15 -7.72 0.92
CA CYS A 44 8.47 -6.55 0.36
C CYS A 44 9.39 -5.33 0.31
N GLY A 45 10.19 -5.10 1.36
CA GLY A 45 11.20 -4.03 1.37
C GLY A 45 12.25 -4.21 0.26
N ASN A 46 12.74 -5.44 0.07
CA ASN A 46 13.68 -5.74 -1.03
C ASN A 46 13.04 -5.53 -2.40
N PHE A 47 11.80 -5.98 -2.59
CA PHE A 47 11.05 -5.76 -3.82
C PHE A 47 10.87 -4.27 -4.10
N ASN A 48 10.44 -3.51 -3.10
CA ASN A 48 10.26 -2.06 -3.21
C ASN A 48 11.58 -1.38 -3.60
N LYS A 49 12.67 -1.66 -2.89
CA LYS A 49 14.00 -1.10 -3.17
C LYS A 49 14.47 -1.37 -4.60
N ALA A 50 14.18 -2.55 -5.14
CA ALA A 50 14.60 -2.94 -6.48
C ALA A 50 13.73 -2.34 -7.59
N ASN A 51 12.43 -2.15 -7.35
CA ASN A 51 11.46 -1.92 -8.42
C ASN A 51 10.75 -0.55 -8.35
N ALA A 52 10.73 0.13 -7.20
CA ALA A 52 9.92 1.33 -7.01
C ALA A 52 10.21 2.43 -8.04
N ALA A 53 11.47 2.68 -8.34
CA ALA A 53 11.84 3.73 -9.30
C ALA A 53 11.36 3.41 -10.73
N ILE A 54 11.44 2.14 -11.15
CA ILE A 54 10.97 1.69 -12.46
C ILE A 54 9.44 1.78 -12.53
N ILE A 55 8.75 1.33 -11.48
CA ILE A 55 7.29 1.39 -11.38
C ILE A 55 6.84 2.86 -11.46
N GLU A 56 7.46 3.73 -10.67
CA GLU A 56 7.15 5.16 -10.66
C GLU A 56 7.32 5.81 -12.04
N ASP A 57 8.41 5.51 -12.73
CA ASP A 57 8.68 6.02 -14.07
C ASP A 57 7.61 5.55 -15.08
N ARG A 58 7.23 4.26 -15.03
CA ARG A 58 6.17 3.71 -15.89
C ARG A 58 4.80 4.34 -15.63
N VAL A 59 4.49 4.60 -14.36
CA VAL A 59 3.22 5.27 -14.01
C VAL A 59 3.24 6.74 -14.43
N LYS A 60 4.34 7.46 -14.20
CA LYS A 60 4.49 8.86 -14.62
C LYS A 60 4.41 9.04 -16.14
N SER A 61 4.95 8.09 -16.90
CA SER A 61 4.86 8.11 -18.38
C SER A 61 3.49 7.68 -18.92
N GLY A 62 2.57 7.22 -18.06
CA GLY A 62 1.28 6.69 -18.46
C GLY A 62 1.33 5.26 -19.02
N ALA A 63 2.48 4.58 -18.92
CA ALA A 63 2.66 3.20 -19.41
C ALA A 63 2.20 2.14 -18.42
N ALA A 64 1.89 2.50 -17.18
CA ALA A 64 1.40 1.58 -16.17
C ALA A 64 0.39 2.21 -15.20
N ASN A 65 -0.49 1.36 -14.65
CA ASN A 65 -1.24 1.60 -13.43
C ASN A 65 -0.65 0.77 -12.28
N VAL A 66 -0.67 1.30 -11.07
CA VAL A 66 -0.28 0.57 -9.87
C VAL A 66 -1.42 0.57 -8.86
N GLU A 67 -1.72 -0.59 -8.33
CA GLU A 67 -2.70 -0.81 -7.27
C GLU A 67 -2.01 -1.49 -6.09
N ILE A 68 -2.00 -0.82 -4.94
CA ILE A 68 -1.38 -1.32 -3.71
C ILE A 68 -2.45 -1.88 -2.78
N HIS A 69 -2.27 -3.12 -2.34
CA HIS A 69 -3.08 -3.79 -1.33
C HIS A 69 -2.24 -4.01 -0.06
N PRO A 70 -2.27 -3.06 0.88
CA PRO A 70 -1.61 -3.28 2.16
C PRO A 70 -2.41 -4.28 2.98
N ILE A 71 -1.71 -5.31 3.46
CA ILE A 71 -2.26 -6.36 4.32
C ILE A 71 -1.41 -6.52 5.57
N ALA A 72 -1.93 -7.20 6.59
CA ALA A 72 -1.32 -7.26 7.91
C ALA A 72 -1.12 -8.72 8.38
N ILE A 73 -0.35 -9.50 7.62
CA ILE A 73 -0.07 -10.90 7.96
C ILE A 73 1.06 -11.05 8.98
N LEU A 74 1.90 -10.01 9.14
CA LEU A 74 3.06 -10.03 10.03
C LEU A 74 2.82 -9.33 11.37
N ASP A 75 1.57 -9.02 11.74
CA ASP A 75 1.26 -8.53 13.10
C ASP A 75 1.84 -9.41 14.22
N PRO A 76 1.82 -10.75 14.13
CA PRO A 76 2.45 -11.60 15.15
C PRO A 76 3.96 -11.40 15.31
N ARG A 77 4.63 -10.84 14.31
CA ARG A 77 6.06 -10.53 14.32
C ARG A 77 6.39 -9.16 14.92
N SER A 78 5.39 -8.42 15.40
CA SER A 78 5.57 -7.06 15.93
C SER A 78 5.52 -6.99 17.46
N LEU A 79 5.81 -8.08 18.18
CA LEU A 79 5.86 -8.14 19.64
C LEU A 79 4.58 -7.57 20.31
N GLY A 80 3.41 -7.83 19.71
CA GLY A 80 2.10 -7.41 20.24
C GLY A 80 1.66 -5.99 19.89
N THR A 81 2.46 -5.22 19.16
CA THR A 81 2.10 -3.84 18.76
C THR A 81 1.22 -3.75 17.52
N ASN A 82 1.03 -4.85 16.78
CA ASN A 82 0.28 -4.91 15.52
C ASN A 82 0.79 -3.88 14.50
N TYR A 83 2.11 -3.82 14.29
CA TYR A 83 2.73 -2.82 13.41
C TYR A 83 2.20 -2.90 11.98
N SER A 84 2.02 -4.10 11.40
CA SER A 84 1.49 -4.26 10.05
C SER A 84 0.10 -3.64 9.91
N THR A 85 -0.79 -3.88 10.89
CA THR A 85 -2.11 -3.22 10.93
C THR A 85 -1.99 -1.71 11.08
N ARG A 86 -1.11 -1.19 11.95
CA ARG A 86 -0.96 0.26 12.17
C ARG A 86 -0.38 0.98 10.96
N SER A 87 0.62 0.41 10.31
CA SER A 87 1.21 0.97 9.10
C SER A 87 0.26 0.92 7.90
N ALA A 88 -0.49 -0.18 7.72
CA ALA A 88 -1.54 -0.28 6.71
C ALA A 88 -2.69 0.72 6.97
N ASN A 89 -3.09 0.92 8.23
CA ASN A 89 -4.04 1.97 8.61
C ASN A 89 -3.50 3.36 8.26
N ALA A 90 -2.23 3.66 8.56
CA ALA A 90 -1.60 4.94 8.21
C ALA A 90 -1.57 5.15 6.69
N ALA A 91 -1.26 4.12 5.92
CA ALA A 91 -1.32 4.15 4.47
C ALA A 91 -2.73 4.49 3.95
N ALA A 92 -3.77 3.88 4.52
CA ALA A 92 -5.17 4.21 4.20
C ALA A 92 -5.53 5.65 4.58
N CYS A 93 -5.06 6.13 5.75
CA CYS A 93 -5.26 7.52 6.17
C CYS A 93 -4.67 8.51 5.16
N VAL A 94 -3.47 8.25 4.67
CA VAL A 94 -2.81 9.08 3.66
C VAL A 94 -3.55 8.97 2.32
N ALA A 95 -3.84 7.77 1.84
CA ALA A 95 -4.52 7.56 0.56
C ALA A 95 -5.86 8.29 0.46
N VAL A 96 -6.62 8.38 1.56
CA VAL A 96 -7.93 9.04 1.58
C VAL A 96 -7.82 10.55 1.73
N ASN A 97 -6.87 11.06 2.51
CA ASN A 97 -6.78 12.48 2.85
C ASN A 97 -5.71 13.25 2.04
N SER A 98 -4.79 12.55 1.41
CA SER A 98 -3.67 13.11 0.64
C SER A 98 -3.24 12.12 -0.46
N PRO A 99 -4.12 11.77 -1.40
CA PRO A 99 -3.89 10.68 -2.35
C PRO A 99 -2.67 10.89 -3.25
N ASN A 100 -2.35 12.12 -3.60
CA ASN A 100 -1.21 12.43 -4.47
C ASN A 100 0.14 12.15 -3.79
N GLU A 101 0.18 12.23 -2.47
CA GLU A 101 1.37 11.99 -1.66
C GLU A 101 1.47 10.54 -1.16
N PHE A 102 0.48 9.69 -1.50
CA PHE A 102 0.44 8.30 -1.04
C PHE A 102 1.67 7.51 -1.47
N TRP A 103 2.09 7.61 -2.74
CA TRP A 103 3.27 6.89 -3.22
C TRP A 103 4.53 7.27 -2.44
N ALA A 104 4.75 8.56 -2.21
CA ALA A 104 5.88 9.01 -1.41
C ALA A 104 5.83 8.48 0.03
N PHE A 105 4.65 8.43 0.63
CA PHE A 105 4.45 7.85 1.96
C PHE A 105 4.73 6.35 1.99
N ASP A 106 4.24 5.60 1.01
CA ASP A 106 4.51 4.17 0.83
C ASP A 106 6.03 3.90 0.76
N GLN A 107 6.77 4.72 -0.02
CA GLN A 107 8.23 4.62 -0.11
C GLN A 107 8.90 4.89 1.24
N TYR A 108 8.46 5.88 2.02
CA TYR A 108 9.00 6.15 3.35
C TYR A 108 8.73 5.02 4.33
N LEU A 109 7.59 4.34 4.27
CA LEU A 109 7.32 3.17 5.11
C LEU A 109 8.36 2.06 4.88
N TYR A 110 8.81 1.84 3.64
CA TYR A 110 9.87 0.88 3.34
C TYR A 110 11.29 1.43 3.60
N GLN A 111 11.54 2.70 3.34
CA GLN A 111 12.83 3.30 3.65
C GLN A 111 13.16 3.24 5.15
N PHE A 112 12.14 3.37 6.00
CA PHE A 112 12.25 3.30 7.46
C PHE A 112 11.62 2.01 8.02
N GLN A 113 11.64 0.95 7.22
CA GLN A 113 11.04 -0.33 7.59
C GLN A 113 11.72 -0.92 8.85
N PRO A 114 10.94 -1.27 9.89
CA PRO A 114 11.49 -1.97 11.04
C PRO A 114 11.76 -3.44 10.71
N ALA A 115 12.69 -4.04 11.44
CA ALA A 115 12.93 -5.48 11.36
C ALA A 115 11.76 -6.28 11.97
N GLU A 116 11.53 -7.49 11.47
CA GLU A 116 10.66 -8.45 12.13
C GLU A 116 11.15 -8.76 13.56
N ASN A 117 10.24 -9.17 14.42
CA ASN A 117 10.47 -9.45 15.82
C ASN A 117 10.96 -8.22 16.63
N THR A 118 10.52 -7.04 16.21
CA THR A 118 10.61 -5.78 16.95
C THR A 118 9.21 -5.20 17.16
N THR A 119 9.09 -4.15 17.98
CA THR A 119 7.79 -3.44 18.15
C THR A 119 7.34 -2.69 16.90
N GLY A 120 8.20 -2.56 15.91
CA GLY A 120 7.96 -1.68 14.77
C GLY A 120 7.98 -0.21 15.15
N ASN A 121 7.72 0.65 14.16
CA ASN A 121 7.60 2.08 14.37
C ASN A 121 6.31 2.40 15.14
N ASP A 122 6.38 3.37 16.05
CA ASP A 122 5.21 3.90 16.76
C ASP A 122 4.38 4.85 15.87
N ASP A 123 3.21 5.24 16.34
CA ASP A 123 2.30 6.10 15.59
C ASP A 123 2.89 7.51 15.39
N ASP A 124 3.72 7.99 16.31
CA ASP A 124 4.41 9.27 16.16
C ASP A 124 5.44 9.23 15.01
N THR A 125 6.13 8.11 14.86
CA THR A 125 7.01 7.88 13.73
C THR A 125 6.21 7.81 12.42
N LEU A 126 5.09 7.07 12.38
CA LEU A 126 4.22 7.03 11.19
C LEU A 126 3.72 8.43 10.79
N LYS A 127 3.34 9.26 11.77
CA LYS A 127 2.97 10.68 11.54
C LYS A 127 4.13 11.51 11.02
N LYS A 128 5.36 11.29 11.51
CA LYS A 128 6.57 11.94 10.98
C LYS A 128 6.85 11.55 9.53
N LEU A 129 6.70 10.26 9.18
CA LEU A 129 6.86 9.78 7.80
C LEU A 129 5.82 10.43 6.86
N ALA A 130 4.58 10.59 7.30
CA ALA A 130 3.57 11.34 6.56
C ALA A 130 4.00 12.81 6.35
N GLY A 131 4.63 13.42 7.34
CA GLY A 131 5.23 14.75 7.21
C GLY A 131 6.35 14.81 6.17
N LEU A 132 7.25 13.81 6.15
CA LEU A 132 8.30 13.69 5.13
C LEU A 132 7.73 13.54 3.73
N ALA A 133 6.63 12.80 3.58
CA ALA A 133 5.90 12.66 2.32
C ALA A 133 5.17 13.96 1.89
N LYS A 134 5.23 15.02 2.69
CA LYS A 134 4.60 16.33 2.43
C LYS A 134 3.08 16.23 2.24
N VAL A 135 2.44 15.35 3.01
CA VAL A 135 0.99 15.16 2.92
C VAL A 135 0.23 16.46 3.16
N LYS A 136 -0.84 16.63 2.41
CA LYS A 136 -1.86 17.66 2.69
C LYS A 136 -2.78 17.15 3.81
N ASN A 137 -3.54 18.04 4.43
CA ASN A 137 -4.46 17.66 5.50
C ASN A 137 -3.81 16.90 6.68
N LYS A 138 -2.55 17.25 7.01
CA LYS A 138 -1.73 16.56 8.03
C LYS A 138 -2.50 16.30 9.34
N SER A 139 -3.20 17.29 9.87
CA SER A 139 -3.99 17.15 11.12
C SER A 139 -5.08 16.07 11.04
N LYS A 140 -5.74 15.93 9.86
CA LYS A 140 -6.73 14.87 9.66
C LYS A 140 -6.07 13.50 9.59
N ILE A 141 -4.91 13.43 8.95
CA ILE A 141 -4.13 12.19 8.83
C ILE A 141 -3.62 11.77 10.21
N ASP A 142 -3.08 12.69 11.01
CA ASP A 142 -2.62 12.41 12.37
C ASP A 142 -3.75 11.86 13.24
N THR A 143 -4.91 12.54 13.24
CA THR A 143 -6.10 12.07 13.94
C THR A 143 -6.56 10.68 13.46
N CYS A 144 -6.49 10.42 12.16
CA CYS A 144 -6.86 9.14 11.56
C CYS A 144 -5.91 8.02 12.01
N ILE A 145 -4.60 8.30 12.07
CA ILE A 145 -3.58 7.36 12.57
C ILE A 145 -3.82 7.06 14.05
N ASP A 146 -3.95 8.10 14.90
CA ASP A 146 -4.16 7.96 16.33
C ASP A 146 -5.44 7.17 16.67
N LYS A 147 -6.51 7.37 15.91
CA LYS A 147 -7.78 6.66 16.09
C LYS A 147 -7.82 5.28 15.42
N GLN A 148 -6.78 4.91 14.68
CA GLN A 148 -6.75 3.69 13.87
C GLN A 148 -8.03 3.51 13.03
N THR A 149 -8.45 4.58 12.35
CA THR A 149 -9.76 4.70 11.68
C THR A 149 -10.03 3.56 10.69
N TYR A 150 -8.99 3.05 10.03
CA TYR A 150 -9.10 1.98 9.03
C TYR A 150 -8.69 0.59 9.55
N LYS A 151 -8.49 0.40 10.86
CA LYS A 151 -8.10 -0.88 11.44
C LYS A 151 -9.03 -2.04 11.02
N ALA A 152 -10.34 -1.81 11.09
CA ALA A 152 -11.33 -2.82 10.70
C ALA A 152 -11.27 -3.13 9.20
N TRP A 153 -11.02 -2.13 8.36
CA TRP A 153 -10.81 -2.31 6.93
C TRP A 153 -9.56 -3.15 6.64
N VAL A 154 -8.41 -2.86 7.30
CA VAL A 154 -7.18 -3.65 7.16
C VAL A 154 -7.41 -5.11 7.53
N ALA A 155 -8.10 -5.36 8.65
CA ALA A 155 -8.41 -6.72 9.10
C ALA A 155 -9.29 -7.46 8.07
N ALA A 156 -10.33 -6.80 7.53
CA ALA A 156 -11.19 -7.37 6.49
C ALA A 156 -10.40 -7.66 5.21
N ALA A 157 -9.64 -6.69 4.71
CA ALA A 157 -8.81 -6.83 3.52
C ALA A 157 -7.79 -7.98 3.64
N THR A 158 -7.14 -8.09 4.80
CA THR A 158 -6.19 -9.18 5.06
C THR A 158 -6.90 -10.54 5.05
N LYS A 159 -8.05 -10.64 5.72
CA LYS A 159 -8.84 -11.87 5.75
C LYS A 159 -9.33 -12.27 4.36
N ASP A 160 -9.82 -11.31 3.57
CA ASP A 160 -10.34 -11.58 2.22
C ASP A 160 -9.24 -12.11 1.31
N VAL A 161 -8.04 -11.52 1.37
CA VAL A 161 -6.88 -11.96 0.59
C VAL A 161 -6.44 -13.38 0.98
N ILE A 162 -6.34 -13.67 2.28
CA ILE A 162 -5.92 -15.01 2.77
C ILE A 162 -6.91 -16.10 2.37
N ASN A 163 -8.21 -15.80 2.35
CA ASN A 163 -9.26 -16.77 2.06
C ASN A 163 -9.65 -16.81 0.57
N ALA A 164 -9.10 -15.95 -0.26
CA ALA A 164 -9.40 -15.91 -1.69
C ALA A 164 -8.89 -17.17 -2.39
N LYS A 165 -9.76 -17.84 -3.16
CA LYS A 165 -9.32 -18.93 -4.04
C LYS A 165 -8.44 -18.44 -5.18
N SER A 166 -8.70 -17.23 -5.65
CA SER A 166 -7.84 -16.48 -6.55
C SER A 166 -7.96 -15.00 -6.23
N LEU A 167 -6.86 -14.28 -6.39
CA LEU A 167 -6.82 -12.84 -6.17
C LEU A 167 -7.59 -12.10 -7.27
N PRO A 168 -8.25 -10.98 -6.96
CA PRO A 168 -8.90 -10.13 -7.96
C PRO A 168 -7.93 -9.70 -9.06
N ASN A 169 -8.47 -9.52 -10.27
CA ASN A 169 -7.70 -9.10 -11.45
C ASN A 169 -6.51 -10.02 -11.78
N SER A 170 -6.64 -11.32 -11.52
CA SER A 170 -5.61 -12.32 -11.80
C SER A 170 -6.16 -13.53 -12.54
N ASP A 171 -5.30 -14.20 -13.28
CA ASP A 171 -5.57 -15.46 -14.01
C ASP A 171 -5.47 -16.66 -13.05
N GLY A 172 -6.25 -16.64 -11.96
CA GLY A 172 -6.27 -17.72 -10.99
C GLY A 172 -5.12 -17.71 -9.97
N VAL A 173 -4.44 -16.59 -9.77
CA VAL A 173 -3.34 -16.48 -8.80
C VAL A 173 -3.88 -16.60 -7.38
N ALA A 174 -3.43 -17.59 -6.62
CA ALA A 174 -3.69 -17.72 -5.20
C ALA A 174 -2.72 -16.85 -4.38
N PHE A 175 -3.17 -16.42 -3.20
CA PHE A 175 -2.28 -15.74 -2.26
C PHE A 175 -1.41 -16.74 -1.49
N GLU A 176 -0.10 -16.63 -1.64
CA GLU A 176 0.88 -17.51 -0.97
C GLU A 176 1.75 -16.75 0.05
N GLY A 177 1.67 -15.42 0.06
CA GLY A 177 2.47 -14.56 0.94
C GLY A 177 2.77 -13.19 0.33
N THR A 178 3.61 -12.42 1.00
CA THR A 178 3.99 -11.07 0.55
C THR A 178 5.47 -10.97 0.19
N PRO A 179 5.82 -10.22 -0.86
CA PRO A 179 4.90 -9.59 -1.78
C PRO A 179 4.28 -10.59 -2.76
N THR A 180 2.97 -10.48 -3.04
CA THR A 180 2.41 -11.06 -4.25
C THR A 180 2.21 -9.95 -5.26
N VAL A 181 2.84 -10.06 -6.41
CA VAL A 181 2.81 -9.07 -7.49
C VAL A 181 2.14 -9.67 -8.71
N ILE A 182 1.16 -8.99 -9.23
CA ILE A 182 0.40 -9.41 -10.42
C ILE A 182 0.59 -8.35 -11.50
N VAL A 183 0.98 -8.76 -12.70
CA VAL A 183 1.12 -7.89 -13.85
C VAL A 183 0.25 -8.43 -14.98
N ASN A 184 -0.74 -7.65 -15.41
CA ASN A 184 -1.72 -8.04 -16.42
C ASN A 184 -2.30 -9.44 -16.17
N GLY A 185 -2.77 -9.68 -14.95
CA GLY A 185 -3.38 -10.94 -14.52
C GLY A 185 -2.41 -12.05 -14.12
N LYS A 186 -1.14 -11.96 -14.43
CA LYS A 186 -0.14 -13.01 -14.18
C LYS A 186 0.75 -12.67 -12.99
N GLN A 187 1.05 -13.66 -12.16
CA GLN A 187 2.00 -13.50 -11.07
C GLN A 187 3.40 -13.25 -11.61
N PHE A 188 3.99 -12.17 -11.16
CA PHE A 188 5.41 -11.88 -11.34
C PHE A 188 6.22 -12.64 -10.28
N LYS A 189 7.20 -13.45 -10.73
CA LYS A 189 8.10 -14.22 -9.86
C LYS A 189 9.54 -13.76 -10.03
#